data_b81943c9c706918f1b58b3f672aa6988
#
_entry.id   b81943c9c706918f1b58b3f672aa6988
#
_cell.length_a   1.000
_cell.length_b   1.000
_cell.length_c   1.000
_cell.angle_alpha   90.00
_cell.angle_beta   90.00
_cell.angle_gamma   90.00
#
_symmetry.space_group_name_H-M   'P 1'
#
loop_
_entity.id
_entity.type
_entity.pdbx_description
1 polymer ?
#
loop_
_entity_poly.entity_id
_entity_poly.type
_entity_poly.pdbx_seq_one_letter_code
_entity_poly.pdbx_strand_id
1 'polypeptide(L)'
;MRYLLDTTVLVDHVNGFPAATELLWRLFAEGGDLYICDVVACEAMSGGTDEHRSAISRLIEPLEYVSTSPEAARWAGGSRLRRHKDGGKLGLGDALIAGTATAIGATVVTRNRPDFERQGVQVISY
;
A
#
# COMPACT_ATOMS: atom_id res chain seq x y z
N MET A 1 -5.10 -12.70 -8.96
CA MET A 1 -3.88 -12.04 -8.50
C MET A 1 -4.21 -11.04 -7.40
N ARG A 2 -3.37 -10.98 -6.38
CA ARG A 2 -3.60 -10.10 -5.23
C ARG A 2 -2.81 -8.81 -5.35
N TYR A 3 -3.46 -7.71 -5.05
CA TYR A 3 -2.86 -6.38 -5.05
C TYR A 3 -3.07 -5.71 -3.70
N LEU A 4 -2.00 -5.21 -3.09
CA LEU A 4 -2.09 -4.40 -1.88
C LEU A 4 -1.93 -2.93 -2.25
N LEU A 5 -2.96 -2.14 -1.99
CA LEU A 5 -2.96 -0.73 -2.36
C LEU A 5 -2.20 0.08 -1.30
N ASP A 6 -1.19 0.84 -1.74
CA ASP A 6 -0.49 1.79 -0.89
C ASP A 6 -1.31 3.06 -0.70
N THR A 7 -0.99 3.82 0.33
CA THR A 7 -1.65 5.09 0.64
C THR A 7 -1.65 6.06 -0.55
N THR A 8 -0.54 6.11 -1.31
CA THR A 8 -0.41 7.04 -2.43
C THR A 8 -1.49 6.86 -3.50
N VAL A 9 -1.82 5.63 -3.87
CA VAL A 9 -2.83 5.38 -4.92
C VAL A 9 -4.24 5.76 -4.44
N LEU A 10 -4.55 5.55 -3.16
CA LEU A 10 -5.84 5.94 -2.58
C LEU A 10 -6.00 7.46 -2.59
N VAL A 11 -4.99 8.16 -2.10
CA VAL A 11 -4.99 9.63 -2.03
C VAL A 11 -5.04 10.24 -3.43
N ASP A 12 -4.24 9.73 -4.36
CA ASP A 12 -4.21 10.22 -5.75
C ASP A 12 -5.56 9.99 -6.43
N HIS A 13 -6.18 8.83 -6.23
CA HIS A 13 -7.52 8.56 -6.78
C HIS A 13 -8.56 9.55 -6.24
N VAL A 14 -8.60 9.75 -4.93
CA VAL A 14 -9.55 10.67 -4.28
C VAL A 14 -9.31 12.11 -4.72
N ASN A 15 -8.05 12.48 -4.98
CA ASN A 15 -7.69 13.80 -5.52
C ASN A 15 -7.97 13.96 -7.01
N GLY A 16 -8.52 12.94 -7.67
CA GLY A 16 -8.86 13.00 -9.08
C GLY A 16 -7.69 12.85 -10.03
N PHE A 17 -6.61 12.19 -9.60
CA PHE A 17 -5.45 11.93 -10.46
C PHE A 17 -5.76 10.80 -11.45
N PRO A 18 -5.91 11.10 -12.78
CA PRO A 18 -6.45 10.12 -13.73
C PRO A 18 -5.68 8.82 -13.81
N ALA A 19 -4.34 8.87 -13.76
CA ALA A 19 -3.51 7.66 -13.88
C ALA A 19 -3.77 6.67 -12.73
N ALA A 20 -4.00 7.16 -11.51
CA ALA A 20 -4.34 6.32 -10.37
C ALA A 20 -5.71 5.66 -10.56
N THR A 21 -6.69 6.44 -10.97
CA THR A 21 -8.05 5.95 -11.21
C THR A 21 -8.07 4.90 -12.32
N GLU A 22 -7.39 5.16 -13.44
CA GLU A 22 -7.30 4.21 -14.57
C GLU A 22 -6.66 2.90 -14.15
N LEU A 23 -5.59 2.95 -13.35
CA LEU A 23 -4.93 1.74 -12.86
C LEU A 23 -5.88 0.92 -11.98
N LEU A 24 -6.54 1.54 -11.00
CA LEU A 24 -7.48 0.85 -10.11
C LEU A 24 -8.61 0.18 -10.89
N TRP A 25 -9.21 0.90 -11.85
CA TRP A 25 -10.25 0.34 -12.70
C TRP A 25 -9.78 -0.85 -13.53
N ARG A 26 -8.56 -0.75 -14.08
CA ARG A 26 -7.96 -1.84 -14.87
C ARG A 26 -7.75 -3.09 -14.01
N LEU A 27 -7.16 -2.94 -12.82
CA LEU A 27 -6.91 -4.07 -11.93
C LEU A 27 -8.22 -4.74 -11.50
N PHE A 28 -9.22 -3.94 -11.19
CA PHE A 28 -10.54 -4.44 -10.83
C PHE A 28 -11.20 -5.17 -12.00
N ALA A 29 -11.18 -4.57 -13.20
CA ALA A 29 -11.79 -5.14 -14.40
C ALA A 29 -11.13 -6.45 -14.83
N GLU A 30 -9.85 -6.62 -14.56
CA GLU A 30 -9.09 -7.85 -14.85
C GLU A 30 -9.30 -8.95 -13.80
N GLY A 31 -10.20 -8.74 -12.84
CA GLY A 31 -10.51 -9.71 -11.79
C GLY A 31 -9.49 -9.77 -10.66
N GLY A 32 -8.72 -8.71 -10.46
CA GLY A 32 -7.76 -8.63 -9.36
C GLY A 32 -8.45 -8.53 -7.99
N ASP A 33 -7.85 -9.15 -6.99
CA ASP A 33 -8.24 -9.02 -5.60
C ASP A 33 -7.53 -7.82 -4.99
N LEU A 34 -8.26 -6.77 -4.70
CA LEU A 34 -7.72 -5.52 -4.16
C LEU A 34 -7.81 -5.52 -2.64
N TYR A 35 -6.64 -5.42 -2.01
CA TYR A 35 -6.50 -5.43 -0.55
C TYR A 35 -6.09 -4.07 -0.04
N ILE A 36 -6.56 -3.77 1.17
CA ILE A 36 -6.06 -2.67 1.99
C ILE A 36 -5.61 -3.23 3.35
N CYS A 37 -4.54 -2.69 3.91
CA CYS A 37 -4.09 -3.11 5.23
C CYS A 37 -4.31 -2.01 6.28
N ASP A 38 -4.20 -2.40 7.55
CA ASP A 38 -4.37 -1.51 8.70
C ASP A 38 -3.45 -0.29 8.64
N VAL A 39 -2.19 -0.46 8.24
CA VAL A 39 -1.22 0.63 8.14
C VAL A 39 -1.67 1.65 7.10
N VAL A 40 -2.10 1.20 5.92
CA VAL A 40 -2.58 2.09 4.85
C VAL A 40 -3.87 2.81 5.28
N ALA A 41 -4.80 2.10 5.89
CA ALA A 41 -6.02 2.71 6.41
C ALA A 41 -5.70 3.82 7.42
N CYS A 42 -4.77 3.55 8.34
CA CYS A 42 -4.33 4.54 9.31
C CYS A 42 -3.69 5.77 8.65
N GLU A 43 -2.75 5.56 7.73
CA GLU A 43 -2.06 6.64 7.03
C GLU A 43 -3.04 7.51 6.23
N ALA A 44 -3.92 6.87 5.49
CA ALA A 44 -4.89 7.56 4.64
C ALA A 44 -5.90 8.39 5.46
N MET A 45 -6.22 7.95 6.67
CA MET A 45 -7.15 8.64 7.56
C MET A 45 -6.48 9.66 8.50
N SER A 46 -5.15 9.80 8.43
CA SER A 46 -4.39 10.65 9.35
C SER A 46 -4.33 12.12 8.92
N GLY A 47 -4.85 12.48 7.77
CA GLY A 47 -4.79 13.86 7.27
C GLY A 47 -5.91 14.18 6.31
N GLY A 48 -5.83 15.38 5.72
CA GLY A 48 -6.84 15.86 4.77
C GLY A 48 -8.06 16.48 5.44
N THR A 49 -9.02 16.84 4.59
CA THR A 49 -10.31 17.40 5.05
C THR A 49 -11.28 16.29 5.46
N ASP A 50 -12.39 16.67 6.10
CA ASP A 50 -13.45 15.71 6.45
C ASP A 50 -14.03 15.05 5.19
N GLU A 51 -14.23 15.82 4.11
CA GLU A 51 -14.70 15.31 2.83
C GLU A 51 -13.72 14.31 2.23
N HIS A 52 -12.43 14.60 2.33
CA HIS A 52 -11.35 13.75 1.83
C HIS A 52 -11.34 12.41 2.57
N ARG A 53 -11.36 12.44 3.90
CA ARG A 53 -11.38 11.24 4.72
C ARG A 53 -12.66 10.42 4.49
N SER A 54 -13.79 11.08 4.33
CA SER A 54 -15.05 10.42 4.01
C SER A 54 -15.00 9.71 2.66
N ALA A 55 -14.40 10.35 1.64
CA ALA A 55 -14.22 9.73 0.32
C ALA A 55 -13.31 8.51 0.39
N ILE A 56 -12.21 8.60 1.14
CA ILE A 56 -11.30 7.46 1.36
C ILE A 56 -12.02 6.33 2.07
N SER A 57 -12.78 6.63 3.12
CA SER A 57 -13.53 5.62 3.87
C SER A 57 -14.51 4.86 2.98
N ARG A 58 -15.21 5.56 2.09
CA ARG A 58 -16.12 4.92 1.11
C ARG A 58 -15.36 4.08 0.09
N LEU A 59 -14.17 4.53 -0.33
CA LEU A 59 -13.35 3.80 -1.29
C LEU A 59 -12.85 2.48 -0.73
N ILE A 60 -12.41 2.45 0.53
CA ILE A 60 -11.83 1.25 1.12
C ILE A 60 -12.86 0.25 1.64
N GLU A 61 -14.09 0.69 1.89
CA GLU A 61 -15.14 -0.18 2.47
C GLU A 61 -15.36 -1.48 1.68
N PRO A 62 -15.47 -1.47 0.34
CA PRO A 62 -15.68 -2.71 -0.43
C PRO A 62 -14.41 -3.53 -0.67
N LEU A 63 -13.24 -3.05 -0.26
CA LEU A 63 -11.97 -3.74 -0.49
C LEU A 63 -11.75 -4.83 0.56
N GLU A 64 -10.95 -5.83 0.19
CA GLU A 64 -10.49 -6.84 1.15
C GLU A 64 -9.56 -6.20 2.18
N TYR A 65 -9.84 -6.43 3.46
CA TYR A 65 -9.02 -5.87 4.53
C TYR A 65 -8.09 -6.93 5.12
N VAL A 66 -6.81 -6.59 5.31
CA VAL A 66 -5.82 -7.46 5.93
C VAL A 66 -5.06 -6.70 7.03
N SER A 67 -4.96 -7.31 8.20
CA SER A 67 -4.18 -6.76 9.31
C SER A 67 -2.73 -7.21 9.24
N THR A 68 -1.83 -6.40 9.79
CA THR A 68 -0.42 -6.77 9.92
C THR A 68 -0.30 -8.01 10.82
N SER A 69 0.22 -9.08 10.25
CA SER A 69 0.46 -10.32 10.99
C SER A 69 1.81 -10.27 11.73
N PRO A 70 2.05 -11.17 12.71
CA PRO A 70 3.39 -11.30 13.31
C PRO A 70 4.47 -11.59 12.28
N GLU A 71 4.16 -12.38 11.25
CA GLU A 71 5.08 -12.67 10.14
C GLU A 71 5.43 -11.40 9.38
N ALA A 72 4.43 -10.60 9.01
CA ALA A 72 4.61 -9.34 8.32
C ALA A 72 5.46 -8.37 9.14
N ALA A 73 5.21 -8.28 10.44
CA ALA A 73 5.96 -7.41 11.35
C ALA A 73 7.45 -7.81 11.44
N ARG A 74 7.72 -9.12 11.56
CA ARG A 74 9.11 -9.63 11.58
C ARG A 74 9.83 -9.36 10.26
N TRP A 75 9.15 -9.59 9.14
CA TRP A 75 9.69 -9.30 7.81
C TRP A 75 10.06 -7.82 7.68
N ALA A 76 9.15 -6.94 8.10
CA ALA A 76 9.34 -5.49 8.07
C ALA A 76 10.55 -5.07 8.92
N GLY A 77 10.69 -5.64 10.11
CA GLY A 77 11.83 -5.40 10.99
C GLY A 77 13.15 -5.76 10.34
N GLY A 78 13.21 -6.93 9.68
CA GLY A 78 14.37 -7.37 8.93
C GLY A 78 14.72 -6.44 7.76
N SER A 79 13.71 -5.99 7.02
CA SER A 79 13.87 -5.05 5.90
C SER A 79 14.47 -3.71 6.38
N ARG A 80 13.95 -3.16 7.46
CA ARG A 80 14.46 -1.91 8.06
C ARG A 80 15.89 -2.08 8.57
N LEU A 81 16.19 -3.20 9.22
CA LEU A 81 17.52 -3.48 9.72
C LEU A 81 18.55 -3.52 8.59
N ARG A 82 18.25 -4.22 7.50
CA ARG A 82 19.13 -4.26 6.31
C ARG A 82 19.36 -2.86 5.74
N ARG A 83 18.31 -2.07 5.63
CA ARG A 83 18.39 -0.71 5.09
C ARG A 83 19.25 0.19 5.96
N HIS A 84 19.13 0.09 7.30
CA HIS A 84 19.95 0.86 8.22
C HIS A 84 21.42 0.45 8.15
N LYS A 85 21.73 -0.83 8.00
CA LYS A 85 23.12 -1.31 7.83
C LYS A 85 23.76 -0.78 6.56
N ASP A 86 22.97 -0.55 5.51
CA ASP A 86 23.42 0.03 4.25
C ASP A 86 23.51 1.56 4.30
N GLY A 87 23.26 2.17 5.45
CA GLY A 87 23.31 3.62 5.66
C GLY A 87 22.08 4.38 5.18
N GLY A 88 21.04 3.67 4.76
CA GLY A 88 19.79 4.26 4.33
C GLY A 88 18.75 4.36 5.43
N LYS A 89 17.58 4.87 5.04
CA LYS A 89 16.40 4.94 5.91
C LYS A 89 15.23 4.26 5.23
N LEU A 90 14.44 3.56 6.02
CA LEU A 90 13.19 2.97 5.56
C LEU A 90 12.11 3.26 6.60
N GLY A 91 11.05 3.95 6.20
CA GLY A 91 9.95 4.29 7.07
C GLY A 91 9.21 3.06 7.59
N LEU A 92 8.69 3.17 8.80
CA LEU A 92 7.94 2.09 9.44
C LEU A 92 6.74 1.66 8.60
N GLY A 93 5.96 2.63 8.09
CA GLY A 93 4.78 2.36 7.28
C GLY A 93 5.12 1.57 6.02
N ASP A 94 6.10 2.02 5.24
CA ASP A 94 6.50 1.35 4.00
C ASP A 94 7.02 -0.06 4.26
N ALA A 95 7.75 -0.27 5.35
CA ALA A 95 8.23 -1.60 5.73
C ALA A 95 7.08 -2.54 6.10
N LEU A 96 6.10 -2.06 6.86
CA LEU A 96 4.93 -2.86 7.26
C LEU A 96 4.02 -3.17 6.08
N ILE A 97 3.84 -2.24 5.16
CA ILE A 97 3.07 -2.48 3.93
C ILE A 97 3.76 -3.56 3.08
N ALA A 98 5.07 -3.43 2.89
CA ALA A 98 5.85 -4.43 2.14
C ALA A 98 5.83 -5.81 2.82
N GLY A 99 5.91 -5.85 4.14
CA GLY A 99 5.82 -7.09 4.91
C GLY A 99 4.46 -7.75 4.78
N THR A 100 3.39 -6.97 4.81
CA THR A 100 2.03 -7.47 4.62
C THR A 100 1.84 -8.01 3.20
N ALA A 101 2.32 -7.27 2.18
CA ALA A 101 2.27 -7.73 0.80
C ALA A 101 2.99 -9.07 0.62
N THR A 102 4.17 -9.21 1.23
CA THR A 102 4.93 -10.46 1.20
C THR A 102 4.17 -11.59 1.87
N ALA A 103 3.57 -11.34 3.03
CA ALA A 103 2.84 -12.36 3.78
C ALA A 103 1.61 -12.90 3.04
N ILE A 104 0.93 -12.06 2.26
CA ILE A 104 -0.27 -12.49 1.51
C ILE A 104 0.02 -12.79 0.03
N GLY A 105 1.26 -12.68 -0.41
CA GLY A 105 1.62 -12.92 -1.82
C GLY A 105 1.03 -11.87 -2.77
N ALA A 106 0.99 -10.61 -2.36
CA ALA A 106 0.43 -9.52 -3.15
C ALA A 106 1.49 -8.66 -3.83
N THR A 107 1.12 -8.05 -4.95
CA THR A 107 1.88 -6.98 -5.59
C THR A 107 1.46 -5.65 -4.99
N VAL A 108 2.42 -4.79 -4.64
CA VAL A 108 2.13 -3.45 -4.10
C VAL A 108 1.76 -2.51 -5.24
N VAL A 109 0.66 -1.79 -5.10
CA VAL A 109 0.23 -0.74 -6.03
C VAL A 109 0.59 0.60 -5.41
N THR A 110 1.55 1.32 -6.00
CA THR A 110 2.08 2.54 -5.41
C THR A 110 2.65 3.48 -6.46
N ARG A 111 2.63 4.78 -6.18
CA ARG A 111 3.39 5.76 -6.94
C ARG A 111 4.88 5.74 -6.56
N ASN A 112 5.21 5.33 -5.35
CA ASN A 112 6.57 5.32 -4.80
C ASN A 112 7.31 4.01 -5.09
N ARG A 113 7.43 3.67 -6.37
CA ARG A 113 8.09 2.43 -6.82
C ARG A 113 9.44 2.14 -6.15
N PRO A 114 10.39 3.10 -6.09
CA PRO A 114 11.72 2.78 -5.53
C PRO A 114 11.69 2.33 -4.07
N ASP A 115 10.81 2.91 -3.25
CA ASP A 115 10.74 2.61 -1.82
C ASP A 115 10.31 1.17 -1.54
N PHE A 116 9.57 0.56 -2.45
CA PHE A 116 9.14 -0.84 -2.34
C PHE A 116 10.04 -1.80 -3.10
N GLU A 117 10.50 -1.43 -4.29
CA GLU A 117 11.42 -2.28 -5.06
C GLU A 117 12.73 -2.55 -4.32
N ARG A 118 13.25 -1.57 -3.59
CA ARG A 118 14.45 -1.73 -2.75
C ARG A 118 14.26 -2.78 -1.66
N GLN A 119 13.03 -3.03 -1.24
CA GLN A 119 12.71 -4.05 -0.25
C GLN A 119 12.51 -5.43 -0.88
N GLY A 120 12.58 -5.54 -2.20
CA GLY A 120 12.45 -6.81 -2.92
C GLY A 120 11.03 -7.27 -3.16
N VAL A 121 10.03 -6.40 -3.00
CA VAL A 121 8.62 -6.73 -3.30
C VAL A 121 8.26 -6.35 -4.73
N GLN A 122 7.30 -7.05 -5.30
CA GLN A 122 6.78 -6.72 -6.62
C GLN A 122 5.91 -5.46 -6.54
N VAL A 123 6.05 -4.61 -7.54
CA VAL A 123 5.37 -3.31 -7.58
C VAL A 123 4.72 -3.10 -8.94
N ILE A 124 3.53 -2.54 -8.94
CA ILE A 124 2.91 -1.93 -10.12
C ILE A 124 2.69 -0.45 -9.81
N SER A 125 2.97 0.40 -10.77
CA SER A 125 2.94 1.85 -10.59
C SER A 125 2.28 2.55 -11.79
N TYR A 126 2.04 3.83 -11.63
CA TYR A 126 1.36 4.66 -12.63
C TYR A 126 2.05 6.02 -12.80
#